data_91f3c2a9ca231d90bd5d5cc4e414934a
#
_entry.id   91f3c2a9ca231d90bd5d5cc4e414934a
#
_cell.length_a   1.000
_cell.length_b   1.000
_cell.length_c   1.000
_cell.angle_alpha   90.00
_cell.angle_beta   90.00
_cell.angle_gamma   90.00
#
_symmetry.space_group_name_H-M   'P 1'
#
loop_
_entity.id
_entity.type
_entity.pdbx_description
1 polymer ?
#
loop_
_entity_poly.entity_id
_entity_poly.type
_entity_poly.pdbx_seq_one_letter_code
_entity_poly.pdbx_strand_id
1 'polypeptide(L)'
;MTICFENETDQELDFDYENILEKVIRQAAEQEKCPYEFEVNVTFTDNDSIREINREFRELDVPTDVLSFPMVDYPAPADFSELEEENASAEYFHPETGELILGDIVISVERARMQAEEYGHSLKREICFLTAHSMLHLFGY
;
A
#
# COMPACT_ATOMS: atom_id res chain seq x y z
N MET A 1 8.48 -4.55 11.46
CA MET A 1 7.74 -4.28 10.21
C MET A 1 7.43 -5.58 9.51
N THR A 2 6.17 -5.80 9.21
CA THR A 2 5.70 -7.00 8.50
C THR A 2 5.01 -6.58 7.21
N ILE A 3 5.47 -7.11 6.08
CA ILE A 3 4.85 -6.87 4.78
C ILE A 3 4.44 -8.21 4.21
N CYS A 4 3.14 -8.38 3.95
CA CYS A 4 2.60 -9.59 3.33
C CYS A 4 2.38 -9.32 1.85
N PHE A 5 3.05 -10.07 0.99
CA PHE A 5 2.90 -9.97 -0.46
C PHE A 5 2.06 -11.13 -1.00
N GLU A 6 1.09 -10.80 -1.83
CA GLU A 6 0.32 -11.79 -2.60
C GLU A 6 0.38 -11.41 -4.07
N ASN A 7 0.67 -12.39 -4.93
CA ASN A 7 0.64 -12.21 -6.37
C ASN A 7 -0.51 -13.04 -6.95
N GLU A 8 -1.58 -12.38 -7.32
CA GLU A 8 -2.80 -12.97 -7.89
C GLU A 8 -2.89 -12.79 -9.40
N THR A 9 -1.81 -12.38 -10.05
CA THR A 9 -1.76 -12.16 -11.50
C THR A 9 -0.84 -13.15 -12.18
N ASP A 10 -1.09 -13.41 -13.48
CA ASP A 10 -0.20 -14.20 -14.33
C ASP A 10 0.99 -13.40 -14.85
N GLN A 11 1.02 -12.09 -14.58
CA GLN A 11 2.12 -11.21 -14.99
C GLN A 11 3.36 -11.49 -14.17
N GLU A 12 4.50 -11.59 -14.85
CA GLU A 12 5.78 -11.71 -14.17
C GLU A 12 6.29 -10.34 -13.73
N LEU A 13 6.80 -10.29 -12.50
CA LEU A 13 7.53 -9.14 -12.00
C LEU A 13 9.01 -9.43 -12.21
N ASP A 14 9.65 -8.70 -13.12
CA ASP A 14 11.03 -8.93 -13.57
C ASP A 14 12.10 -8.37 -12.63
N PHE A 15 11.75 -8.20 -11.37
CA PHE A 15 12.65 -7.69 -10.34
C PHE A 15 12.32 -8.31 -8.98
N ASP A 16 13.25 -8.22 -8.05
CA ASP A 16 13.08 -8.72 -6.68
C ASP A 16 12.18 -7.77 -5.88
N TYR A 17 10.87 -7.86 -6.14
CA TYR A 17 9.90 -6.92 -5.58
C TYR A 17 9.83 -6.96 -4.06
N GLU A 18 9.99 -8.13 -3.44
CA GLU A 18 9.90 -8.23 -1.98
C GLU A 18 10.97 -7.38 -1.29
N ASN A 19 12.23 -7.50 -1.71
CA ASN A 19 13.32 -6.71 -1.14
C ASN A 19 13.23 -5.25 -1.49
N ILE A 20 12.88 -4.94 -2.73
CA ILE A 20 12.84 -3.56 -3.22
C ILE A 20 11.69 -2.79 -2.59
N LEU A 21 10.49 -3.37 -2.54
CA LEU A 21 9.33 -2.71 -1.95
C LEU A 21 9.42 -2.62 -0.43
N GLU A 22 10.09 -3.56 0.23
CA GLU A 22 10.40 -3.43 1.65
C GLU A 22 11.19 -2.14 1.92
N LYS A 23 12.19 -1.86 1.10
CA LYS A 23 12.99 -0.63 1.22
C LYS A 23 12.15 0.62 0.97
N VAL A 24 11.29 0.59 -0.05
CA VAL A 24 10.39 1.73 -0.37
C VAL A 24 9.44 2.01 0.79
N ILE A 25 8.82 0.97 1.32
CA ILE A 25 7.85 1.08 2.42
C ILE A 25 8.55 1.57 3.70
N ARG A 26 9.71 1.02 4.02
CA ARG A 26 10.51 1.45 5.17
C ARG A 26 10.92 2.92 5.05
N GLN A 27 11.37 3.33 3.88
CA GLN A 27 11.76 4.71 3.61
C GLN A 27 10.58 5.67 3.81
N ALA A 28 9.41 5.32 3.30
CA ALA A 28 8.20 6.13 3.47
C ALA A 28 7.85 6.29 4.96
N ALA A 29 7.89 5.20 5.73
CA ALA A 29 7.61 5.24 7.16
C ALA A 29 8.61 6.08 7.94
N GLU A 30 9.90 5.98 7.61
CA GLU A 30 10.95 6.79 8.23
C GLU A 30 10.78 8.28 7.92
N GLN A 31 10.46 8.59 6.67
CA GLN A 31 10.23 9.97 6.23
C GLN A 31 9.04 10.60 6.95
N GLU A 32 7.98 9.84 7.19
CA GLU A 32 6.78 10.30 7.89
C GLU A 32 6.92 10.17 9.41
N LYS A 33 8.07 9.71 9.89
CA LYS A 33 8.39 9.57 11.32
C LYS A 33 7.40 8.69 12.09
N CYS A 34 7.00 7.57 11.46
CA CYS A 34 6.11 6.61 12.13
C CYS A 34 6.82 6.01 13.34
N PRO A 35 6.27 6.19 14.56
CA PRO A 35 6.94 5.73 15.79
C PRO A 35 6.70 4.26 16.10
N TYR A 36 5.93 3.56 15.27
CA TYR A 36 5.51 2.19 15.52
C TYR A 36 6.10 1.21 14.51
N GLU A 37 6.29 -0.03 14.94
CA GLU A 37 6.37 -1.15 14.02
C GLU A 37 4.98 -1.33 13.41
N PHE A 38 4.91 -1.71 12.13
CA PHE A 38 3.65 -1.75 11.39
C PHE A 38 3.54 -2.95 10.46
N GLU A 39 2.32 -3.22 10.02
CA GLU A 39 1.98 -4.26 9.06
C GLU A 39 1.28 -3.65 7.85
N VAL A 40 1.68 -4.07 6.65
CA VAL A 40 1.08 -3.67 5.37
C VAL A 40 0.90 -4.91 4.50
N ASN A 41 -0.24 -5.01 3.82
CA ASN A 41 -0.48 -6.04 2.82
C ASN A 41 -0.37 -5.43 1.42
N VAL A 42 0.39 -6.09 0.55
CA VAL A 42 0.56 -5.67 -0.85
C VAL A 42 0.10 -6.81 -1.75
N THR A 43 -0.92 -6.54 -2.56
CA THR A 43 -1.48 -7.50 -3.50
C THR A 43 -1.26 -7.03 -4.93
N PHE A 44 -0.66 -7.90 -5.75
CA PHE A 44 -0.54 -7.68 -7.19
C PHE A 44 -1.68 -8.41 -7.89
N THR A 45 -2.39 -7.72 -8.74
CA THR A 45 -3.56 -8.25 -9.43
C THR A 45 -3.61 -7.76 -10.88
N ASP A 46 -4.71 -8.03 -11.58
CA ASP A 46 -4.93 -7.63 -12.96
C ASP A 46 -6.00 -6.54 -13.07
N ASN A 47 -6.20 -6.03 -14.30
CA ASN A 47 -7.16 -4.97 -14.56
C ASN A 47 -8.61 -5.36 -14.21
N ASP A 48 -9.00 -6.58 -14.51
CA ASP A 48 -10.38 -7.03 -14.27
C ASP A 48 -10.67 -7.11 -12.78
N SER A 49 -9.74 -7.66 -11.99
CA SER A 49 -9.90 -7.80 -10.54
C SER A 49 -9.88 -6.45 -9.84
N ILE A 50 -8.97 -5.56 -10.21
CA ILE A 50 -8.89 -4.23 -9.58
C ILE A 50 -10.11 -3.37 -9.96
N ARG A 51 -10.65 -3.55 -11.15
CA ARG A 51 -11.88 -2.89 -11.58
C ARG A 51 -13.05 -3.30 -10.68
N GLU A 52 -13.19 -4.58 -10.38
CA GLU A 52 -14.24 -5.08 -9.48
C GLU A 52 -14.09 -4.50 -8.07
N ILE A 53 -12.89 -4.46 -7.55
CA ILE A 53 -12.62 -3.87 -6.23
C ILE A 53 -12.94 -2.39 -6.23
N ASN A 54 -12.55 -1.67 -7.27
CA ASN A 54 -12.82 -0.24 -7.42
C ASN A 54 -14.33 0.04 -7.50
N ARG A 55 -15.07 -0.80 -8.22
CA ARG A 55 -16.53 -0.70 -8.30
C ARG A 55 -17.19 -0.94 -6.94
N GLU A 56 -16.75 -1.98 -6.23
CA GLU A 56 -17.34 -2.37 -4.94
C GLU A 56 -17.08 -1.34 -3.84
N PHE A 57 -15.85 -0.83 -3.73
CA PHE A 57 -15.45 0.03 -2.62
C PHE A 57 -15.46 1.52 -2.93
N ARG A 58 -15.39 1.91 -4.19
CA ARG A 58 -15.36 3.32 -4.60
C ARG A 58 -16.47 3.71 -5.56
N GLU A 59 -17.33 2.76 -5.93
CA GLU A 59 -18.43 2.94 -6.89
C GLU A 59 -17.97 3.41 -8.27
N LEU A 60 -16.72 3.07 -8.63
CA LEU A 60 -16.13 3.41 -9.91
C LEU A 60 -15.88 2.13 -10.72
N ASP A 61 -16.67 1.92 -11.77
CA ASP A 61 -16.58 0.72 -12.63
C ASP A 61 -15.54 0.91 -13.72
N VAL A 62 -14.31 1.20 -13.32
CA VAL A 62 -13.15 1.35 -14.21
C VAL A 62 -11.92 0.74 -13.55
N PRO A 63 -10.97 0.20 -14.35
CA PRO A 63 -9.70 -0.23 -13.80
C PRO A 63 -8.87 0.98 -13.36
N THR A 64 -7.99 0.78 -12.39
CA THR A 64 -7.05 1.78 -11.92
C THR A 64 -5.67 1.13 -11.77
N ASP A 65 -4.64 1.91 -11.50
CA ASP A 65 -3.28 1.42 -11.28
C ASP A 65 -3.08 0.87 -9.87
N VAL A 66 -3.55 1.60 -8.86
CA VAL A 66 -3.38 1.25 -7.46
C VAL A 66 -4.61 1.66 -6.64
N LEU A 67 -4.92 0.85 -5.63
CA LEU A 67 -5.92 1.17 -4.61
C LEU A 67 -5.25 1.08 -3.25
N SER A 68 -5.55 2.05 -2.39
CA SER A 68 -5.05 2.14 -1.03
C SER A 68 -6.22 2.07 -0.06
N PHE A 69 -6.13 1.17 0.93
CA PHE A 69 -7.16 0.99 1.95
C PHE A 69 -6.56 1.26 3.33
N PRO A 70 -6.54 2.54 3.78
CA PRO A 70 -6.04 2.87 5.11
C PRO A 70 -6.91 2.25 6.20
N MET A 71 -6.29 1.66 7.21
CA MET A 71 -7.00 1.10 8.37
C MET A 71 -7.01 2.05 9.56
N VAL A 72 -6.22 3.11 9.50
CA VAL A 72 -6.10 4.08 10.60
C VAL A 72 -6.67 5.43 10.16
N ASP A 73 -7.48 6.03 11.02
CA ASP A 73 -7.96 7.41 10.84
C ASP A 73 -7.03 8.36 11.60
N TYR A 74 -6.47 9.33 10.90
CA TYR A 74 -5.58 10.33 11.49
C TYR A 74 -6.29 11.67 11.58
N PRO A 75 -6.07 12.46 12.66
CA PRO A 75 -6.64 13.82 12.74
C PRO A 75 -6.05 14.77 11.70
N ALA A 76 -4.82 14.50 11.28
CA ALA A 76 -4.13 15.18 10.18
C ALA A 76 -3.13 14.20 9.57
N PRO A 77 -2.62 14.41 8.34
CA PRO A 77 -1.67 13.49 7.74
C PRO A 77 -0.45 13.23 8.62
N ALA A 78 -0.13 11.95 8.82
CA ALA A 78 0.97 11.46 9.65
C ALA A 78 0.96 11.98 11.10
N ASP A 79 -0.22 12.27 11.63
CA ASP A 79 -0.39 12.68 13.02
C ASP A 79 -0.77 11.46 13.87
N PHE A 80 0.22 10.92 14.58
CA PHE A 80 0.08 9.71 15.39
C PHE A 80 -0.34 10.00 16.85
N SER A 81 -0.65 11.24 17.18
CA SER A 81 -0.93 11.66 18.57
C SER A 81 -2.08 10.92 19.23
N GLU A 82 -3.15 10.63 18.48
CA GLU A 82 -4.29 9.89 19.01
C GLU A 82 -3.98 8.42 19.29
N LEU A 83 -3.01 7.83 18.58
CA LEU A 83 -2.57 6.46 18.80
C LEU A 83 -1.71 6.31 20.05
N GLU A 84 -1.13 7.38 20.55
CA GLU A 84 -0.29 7.41 21.74
C GLU A 84 -1.10 7.57 23.03
N GLU A 85 -2.39 7.87 22.91
CA GLU A 85 -3.27 8.00 24.06
C GLU A 85 -3.57 6.65 24.71
N GLU A 86 -3.70 6.66 26.04
CA GLU A 86 -3.92 5.45 26.85
C GLU A 86 -5.20 4.69 26.44
N ASN A 87 -6.17 5.39 25.86
CA ASN A 87 -7.43 4.83 25.37
C ASN A 87 -7.47 4.69 23.86
N ALA A 88 -6.31 4.73 23.20
CA ALA A 88 -6.24 4.52 21.76
C ALA A 88 -6.87 3.18 21.41
N SER A 89 -7.56 3.14 20.25
CA SER A 89 -8.28 1.96 19.83
C SER A 89 -7.35 0.78 19.63
N ALA A 90 -7.51 -0.26 20.45
CA ALA A 90 -6.72 -1.49 20.36
C ALA A 90 -6.92 -2.19 19.02
N GLU A 91 -7.99 -1.87 18.29
CA GLU A 91 -8.28 -2.44 16.97
C GLU A 91 -7.27 -2.02 15.89
N TYR A 92 -6.54 -0.93 16.09
CA TYR A 92 -5.51 -0.49 15.15
C TYR A 92 -4.21 -1.29 15.27
N PHE A 93 -4.04 -2.07 16.33
CA PHE A 93 -2.83 -2.84 16.58
C PHE A 93 -3.11 -4.34 16.52
N HIS A 94 -2.17 -5.07 15.91
CA HIS A 94 -2.30 -6.52 15.81
C HIS A 94 -2.22 -7.16 17.20
N PRO A 95 -3.21 -8.00 17.59
CA PRO A 95 -3.26 -8.52 18.97
C PRO A 95 -2.11 -9.44 19.34
N GLU A 96 -1.46 -10.08 18.38
CA GLU A 96 -0.35 -11.01 18.62
C GLU A 96 1.02 -10.33 18.54
N THR A 97 1.21 -9.40 17.60
CA THR A 97 2.52 -8.78 17.34
C THR A 97 2.66 -7.40 17.94
N GLY A 98 1.55 -6.72 18.22
CA GLY A 98 1.55 -5.33 18.66
C GLY A 98 1.84 -4.32 17.55
N GLU A 99 2.00 -4.80 16.31
CA GLU A 99 2.26 -3.91 15.18
C GLU A 99 1.02 -3.10 14.78
N LEU A 100 1.23 -1.86 14.37
CA LEU A 100 0.18 -1.00 13.84
C LEU A 100 -0.27 -1.55 12.48
N ILE A 101 -1.56 -1.81 12.32
CA ILE A 101 -2.12 -2.27 11.05
C ILE A 101 -2.38 -1.06 10.17
N LEU A 102 -1.46 -0.78 9.23
CA LEU A 102 -1.57 0.40 8.36
C LEU A 102 -2.64 0.25 7.31
N GLY A 103 -2.70 -0.89 6.65
CA GLY A 103 -3.70 -1.13 5.64
C GLY A 103 -3.23 -1.99 4.47
N ASP A 104 -3.99 -1.89 3.37
CA ASP A 104 -3.78 -2.72 2.19
C ASP A 104 -3.49 -1.87 0.96
N ILE A 105 -2.57 -2.36 0.13
CA ILE A 105 -2.22 -1.78 -1.17
C ILE A 105 -2.52 -2.83 -2.23
N VAL A 106 -3.30 -2.46 -3.24
CA VAL A 106 -3.64 -3.34 -4.37
C VAL A 106 -3.15 -2.68 -5.65
N ILE A 107 -2.31 -3.39 -6.41
CA ILE A 107 -1.67 -2.87 -7.63
C ILE A 107 -2.05 -3.74 -8.83
N SER A 108 -2.54 -3.12 -9.92
CA SER A 108 -2.69 -3.79 -11.20
C SER A 108 -1.35 -3.79 -11.92
N VAL A 109 -0.76 -4.97 -12.07
CA VAL A 109 0.53 -5.11 -12.77
C VAL A 109 0.35 -4.80 -14.26
N GLU A 110 -0.78 -5.19 -14.88
CA GLU A 110 -1.07 -4.86 -16.27
C GLU A 110 -1.10 -3.34 -16.50
N ARG A 111 -1.80 -2.63 -15.61
CA ARG A 111 -1.89 -1.16 -15.71
C ARG A 111 -0.54 -0.50 -15.46
N ALA A 112 0.19 -0.98 -14.46
CA ALA A 112 1.53 -0.49 -14.15
C ALA A 112 2.49 -0.69 -15.34
N ARG A 113 2.44 -1.84 -15.99
CA ARG A 113 3.26 -2.13 -17.17
C ARG A 113 2.93 -1.19 -18.34
N MET A 114 1.64 -0.96 -18.58
CA MET A 114 1.19 -0.05 -19.63
C MET A 114 1.67 1.38 -19.36
N GLN A 115 1.55 1.85 -18.13
CA GLN A 115 2.00 3.18 -17.73
C GLN A 115 3.52 3.32 -17.83
N ALA A 116 4.26 2.30 -17.43
CA ALA A 116 5.72 2.28 -17.55
C ALA A 116 6.17 2.43 -18.99
N GLU A 117 5.55 1.71 -19.92
CA GLU A 117 5.81 1.82 -21.35
C GLU A 117 5.46 3.22 -21.87
N GLU A 118 4.31 3.75 -21.49
CA GLU A 118 3.83 5.08 -21.88
C GLU A 118 4.78 6.18 -21.42
N TYR A 119 5.30 6.09 -20.21
CA TYR A 119 6.21 7.09 -19.63
C TYR A 119 7.68 6.82 -19.92
N GLY A 120 8.00 5.72 -20.59
CA GLY A 120 9.37 5.39 -20.97
C GLY A 120 10.29 5.00 -19.81
N HIS A 121 9.75 4.33 -18.78
CA HIS A 121 10.56 3.83 -17.68
C HIS A 121 10.25 2.35 -17.37
N SER A 122 11.00 1.75 -16.45
CA SER A 122 10.85 0.34 -16.10
C SER A 122 9.60 0.05 -15.29
N LEU A 123 9.13 -1.19 -15.35
CA LEU A 123 8.04 -1.68 -14.48
C LEU A 123 8.41 -1.52 -13.00
N LYS A 124 9.67 -1.83 -12.66
CA LYS A 124 10.20 -1.65 -11.31
C LYS A 124 9.98 -0.22 -10.80
N ARG A 125 10.35 0.76 -11.61
CA ARG A 125 10.18 2.18 -11.26
C ARG A 125 8.72 2.55 -11.04
N GLU A 126 7.84 2.08 -11.93
CA GLU A 126 6.41 2.35 -11.83
C GLU A 126 5.81 1.75 -10.55
N ILE A 127 6.11 0.50 -10.27
CA ILE A 127 5.59 -0.17 -9.07
C ILE A 127 6.16 0.46 -7.80
N CYS A 128 7.44 0.84 -7.78
CA CYS A 128 8.02 1.58 -6.65
C CYS A 128 7.31 2.91 -6.41
N PHE A 129 7.04 3.66 -7.48
CA PHE A 129 6.30 4.92 -7.41
C PHE A 129 4.89 4.72 -6.85
N LEU A 130 4.15 3.75 -7.38
CA LEU A 130 2.78 3.46 -6.92
C LEU A 130 2.77 3.02 -5.46
N THR A 131 3.73 2.23 -5.04
CA THR A 131 3.86 1.77 -3.65
C THR A 131 4.16 2.95 -2.71
N ALA A 132 5.11 3.80 -3.05
CA ALA A 132 5.45 4.98 -2.26
C ALA A 132 4.24 5.92 -2.13
N HIS A 133 3.56 6.17 -3.24
CA HIS A 133 2.36 7.02 -3.27
C HIS A 133 1.25 6.44 -2.39
N SER A 134 1.03 5.13 -2.49
CA SER A 134 0.04 4.43 -1.69
C SER A 134 0.37 4.48 -0.19
N MET A 135 1.64 4.38 0.18
CA MET A 135 2.06 4.51 1.59
C MET A 135 1.69 5.88 2.17
N LEU A 136 1.80 6.94 1.39
CA LEU A 136 1.36 8.27 1.84
C LEU A 136 -0.14 8.28 2.13
N HIS A 137 -0.95 7.63 1.30
CA HIS A 137 -2.39 7.48 1.57
C HIS A 137 -2.65 6.69 2.85
N LEU A 138 -1.87 5.64 3.12
CA LEU A 138 -2.00 4.87 4.35
C LEU A 138 -1.65 5.69 5.60
N PHE A 139 -0.87 6.76 5.45
CA PHE A 139 -0.55 7.70 6.53
C PHE A 139 -1.50 8.91 6.58
N GLY A 140 -2.56 8.91 5.78
CA GLY A 140 -3.62 9.93 5.86
C GLY A 140 -3.53 11.09 4.86
N TYR A 141 -2.62 11.00 3.91
CA TYR A 141 -2.52 12.04 2.85
C TYR A 141 -3.60 11.90 1.79
#